data_cfb0ef0d7667ae45c3f99ecab93b48b3
#
_entry.id   cfb0ef0d7667ae45c3f99ecab93b48b3
#
_cell.length_a   1.000
_cell.length_b   1.000
_cell.length_c   1.000
_cell.angle_alpha   90.00
_cell.angle_beta   90.00
_cell.angle_gamma   90.00
#
_symmetry.space_group_name_H-M   'P 1'
#
loop_
_entity.id
_entity.type
_entity.pdbx_description
1 polymer ?
#
loop_
_entity_poly.entity_id
_entity_poly.type
_entity_poly.pdbx_seq_one_letter_code
_entity_poly.pdbx_strand_id
1 'polypeptide(L)'
;MALLTPILIAGLAFGAEVGFWELQRRKLQNAVDTAAYAAGTQLRSGVTDEAELKTFAKSVAEVGGYAAGEAGITLATPPASGAYAGNVSAVQVTLAHSIPRQFSRIYSGDPVEFIVTSTALVENGRPACILALSHGAPNSIVFAANSEVELEGCDVAANSIASNAIHLNSGAELDIECMSAVGGIKDDGADLELNDCGAPIENAAVTPDPYSDLTKPTAVMSQTCQNVDE
;
A
#
# COMPACT_ATOMS: atom_id res chain seq x y z
N MET A 1 -59.21 -14.53 11.10
CA MET A 1 -58.14 -13.98 11.98
C MET A 1 -57.00 -14.98 12.20
N ALA A 2 -57.25 -16.26 12.50
CA ALA A 2 -56.21 -17.26 12.83
C ALA A 2 -55.17 -17.56 11.73
N LEU A 3 -55.50 -17.40 10.44
CA LEU A 3 -54.59 -17.68 9.32
C LEU A 3 -53.67 -16.53 8.97
N LEU A 4 -53.99 -15.29 9.36
CA LEU A 4 -53.15 -14.11 9.06
C LEU A 4 -51.94 -13.99 9.99
N THR A 5 -52.07 -14.41 11.23
CA THR A 5 -51.01 -14.31 12.24
C THR A 5 -49.73 -15.07 11.85
N PRO A 6 -49.77 -16.34 11.39
CA PRO A 6 -48.57 -17.06 11.01
C PRO A 6 -47.89 -16.45 9.77
N ILE A 7 -48.65 -15.88 8.84
CA ILE A 7 -48.09 -15.20 7.64
C ILE A 7 -47.33 -13.93 8.05
N LEU A 8 -47.88 -13.14 8.97
CA LEU A 8 -47.21 -11.95 9.49
C LEU A 8 -45.92 -12.30 10.25
N ILE A 9 -45.96 -13.33 11.11
CA ILE A 9 -44.80 -13.81 11.85
C ILE A 9 -43.71 -14.28 10.87
N ALA A 10 -44.06 -15.07 9.86
CA ALA A 10 -43.13 -15.55 8.86
C ALA A 10 -42.52 -14.39 8.08
N GLY A 11 -43.28 -13.38 7.69
CA GLY A 11 -42.80 -12.19 7.00
C GLY A 11 -41.84 -11.38 7.86
N LEU A 12 -42.12 -11.18 9.14
CA LEU A 12 -41.23 -10.48 10.09
C LEU A 12 -39.93 -11.26 10.31
N ALA A 13 -40.00 -12.56 10.49
CA ALA A 13 -38.83 -13.43 10.68
C ALA A 13 -37.90 -13.39 9.47
N PHE A 14 -38.48 -13.47 8.27
CA PHE A 14 -37.71 -13.39 7.02
C PHE A 14 -37.10 -12.00 6.80
N GLY A 15 -37.85 -10.95 7.10
CA GLY A 15 -37.33 -9.57 7.04
C GLY A 15 -36.18 -9.34 8.01
N ALA A 16 -36.26 -9.87 9.23
CA ALA A 16 -35.17 -9.78 10.21
C ALA A 16 -33.91 -10.53 9.75
N GLU A 17 -34.08 -11.72 9.15
CA GLU A 17 -32.98 -12.52 8.65
C GLU A 17 -32.26 -11.83 7.48
N VAL A 18 -32.98 -11.27 6.52
CA VAL A 18 -32.44 -10.51 5.41
C VAL A 18 -31.69 -9.26 5.92
N GLY A 19 -32.28 -8.56 6.89
CA GLY A 19 -31.61 -7.41 7.54
C GLY A 19 -30.29 -7.79 8.23
N PHE A 20 -30.28 -8.97 8.88
CA PHE A 20 -29.07 -9.51 9.50
C PHE A 20 -27.99 -9.83 8.45
N TRP A 21 -28.34 -10.46 7.33
CA TRP A 21 -27.41 -10.76 6.26
C TRP A 21 -26.81 -9.48 5.64
N GLU A 22 -27.63 -8.47 5.42
CA GLU A 22 -27.14 -7.19 4.88
C GLU A 22 -26.19 -6.50 5.86
N LEU A 23 -26.48 -6.56 7.17
CA LEU A 23 -25.57 -6.05 8.19
C LEU A 23 -24.21 -6.78 8.16
N GLN A 24 -24.23 -8.11 8.06
CA GLN A 24 -22.99 -8.91 7.98
C GLN A 24 -22.21 -8.63 6.70
N ARG A 25 -22.90 -8.49 5.57
CA ARG A 25 -22.28 -8.13 4.30
C ARG A 25 -21.56 -6.77 4.39
N ARG A 26 -22.21 -5.77 5.01
CA ARG A 26 -21.58 -4.43 5.21
C ARG A 26 -20.37 -4.50 6.13
N LYS A 27 -20.42 -5.27 7.19
CA LYS A 27 -19.27 -5.50 8.08
C LYS A 27 -18.11 -6.14 7.31
N LEU A 28 -18.40 -7.16 6.50
CA LEU A 28 -17.41 -7.84 5.70
C LEU A 28 -16.82 -6.90 4.64
N GLN A 29 -17.64 -6.04 4.02
CA GLN A 29 -17.17 -5.03 3.07
C GLN A 29 -16.23 -4.03 3.75
N ASN A 30 -16.59 -3.51 4.93
CA ASN A 30 -15.70 -2.61 5.67
C ASN A 30 -14.37 -3.29 6.04
N ALA A 31 -14.38 -4.56 6.41
CA ALA A 31 -13.18 -5.31 6.73
C ALA A 31 -12.27 -5.49 5.50
N VAL A 32 -12.85 -5.81 4.32
CA VAL A 32 -12.06 -5.95 3.10
C VAL A 32 -11.53 -4.62 2.59
N ASP A 33 -12.28 -3.54 2.74
CA ASP A 33 -11.84 -2.19 2.33
C ASP A 33 -10.65 -1.73 3.17
N THR A 34 -10.72 -1.92 4.50
CA THR A 34 -9.59 -1.60 5.39
C THR A 34 -8.39 -2.51 5.16
N ALA A 35 -8.60 -3.79 4.87
CA ALA A 35 -7.54 -4.74 4.54
C ALA A 35 -6.84 -4.41 3.21
N ALA A 36 -7.61 -4.04 2.17
CA ALA A 36 -7.06 -3.61 0.90
C ALA A 36 -6.26 -2.31 1.04
N TYR A 37 -6.77 -1.34 1.80
CA TYR A 37 -6.04 -0.11 2.10
C TYR A 37 -4.73 -0.39 2.85
N ALA A 38 -4.74 -1.27 3.85
CA ALA A 38 -3.54 -1.64 4.60
C ALA A 38 -2.50 -2.33 3.70
N ALA A 39 -2.92 -3.26 2.84
CA ALA A 39 -2.03 -3.87 1.85
C ALA A 39 -1.49 -2.84 0.85
N GLY A 40 -2.33 -1.91 0.40
CA GLY A 40 -1.92 -0.81 -0.47
C GLY A 40 -0.88 0.10 0.15
N THR A 41 -0.99 0.42 1.45
CA THR A 41 0.04 1.20 2.16
C THR A 41 1.37 0.47 2.27
N GLN A 42 1.36 -0.85 2.45
CA GLN A 42 2.58 -1.65 2.43
C GLN A 42 3.20 -1.74 1.02
N LEU A 43 2.37 -1.94 0.00
CA LEU A 43 2.81 -1.91 -1.40
C LEU A 43 3.44 -0.54 -1.74
N ARG A 44 2.83 0.55 -1.28
CA ARG A 44 3.34 1.91 -1.42
C ARG A 44 4.71 2.10 -0.78
N SER A 45 4.99 1.45 0.37
CA SER A 45 6.29 1.49 1.04
C SER A 45 7.32 0.52 0.43
N GLY A 46 6.99 -0.16 -0.68
CA GLY A 46 7.90 -1.02 -1.42
C GLY A 46 7.85 -2.50 -1.04
N VAL A 47 6.90 -2.92 -0.19
CA VAL A 47 6.66 -4.35 0.08
C VAL A 47 5.95 -4.96 -1.13
N THR A 48 6.61 -5.86 -1.86
CA THR A 48 6.07 -6.52 -3.06
C THR A 48 5.79 -8.01 -2.86
N ASP A 49 6.19 -8.57 -1.72
CA ASP A 49 5.92 -9.97 -1.39
C ASP A 49 4.44 -10.18 -1.06
N GLU A 50 3.76 -11.00 -1.86
CA GLU A 50 2.31 -11.25 -1.73
C GLU A 50 1.96 -11.90 -0.39
N ALA A 51 2.82 -12.77 0.15
CA ALA A 51 2.57 -13.45 1.42
C ALA A 51 2.66 -12.47 2.60
N GLU A 52 3.60 -11.54 2.54
CA GLU A 52 3.76 -10.47 3.53
C GLU A 52 2.56 -9.50 3.47
N LEU A 53 2.20 -9.01 2.28
CA LEU A 53 1.03 -8.17 2.07
C LEU A 53 -0.26 -8.84 2.56
N LYS A 54 -0.43 -10.14 2.30
CA LYS A 54 -1.56 -10.93 2.77
C LYS A 54 -1.60 -11.02 4.30
N THR A 55 -0.46 -11.14 4.94
CA THR A 55 -0.35 -11.19 6.41
C THR A 55 -0.82 -9.86 7.03
N PHE A 56 -0.41 -8.73 6.48
CA PHE A 56 -0.88 -7.40 6.88
C PHE A 56 -2.38 -7.24 6.66
N ALA A 57 -2.86 -7.54 5.45
CA ALA A 57 -4.28 -7.47 5.11
C ALA A 57 -5.13 -8.29 6.08
N LYS A 58 -4.69 -9.51 6.41
CA LYS A 58 -5.36 -10.41 7.34
C LYS A 58 -5.43 -9.81 8.75
N SER A 59 -4.32 -9.32 9.28
CA SER A 59 -4.27 -8.75 10.63
C SER A 59 -5.23 -7.55 10.78
N VAL A 60 -5.32 -6.71 9.76
CA VAL A 60 -6.23 -5.55 9.76
C VAL A 60 -7.70 -5.98 9.61
N ALA A 61 -7.98 -6.98 8.76
CA ALA A 61 -9.34 -7.54 8.63
C ALA A 61 -9.83 -8.13 9.96
N GLU A 62 -8.97 -8.81 10.71
CA GLU A 62 -9.27 -9.38 12.02
C GLU A 62 -9.63 -8.31 13.05
N VAL A 63 -8.87 -7.20 13.08
CA VAL A 63 -9.18 -6.03 13.93
C VAL A 63 -10.53 -5.42 13.52
N GLY A 64 -10.86 -5.42 12.23
CA GLY A 64 -12.15 -4.99 11.68
C GLY A 64 -13.33 -5.92 12.01
N GLY A 65 -13.10 -7.01 12.76
CA GLY A 65 -14.11 -7.97 13.18
C GLY A 65 -14.33 -9.15 12.22
N TYR A 66 -13.41 -9.35 11.28
CA TYR A 66 -13.35 -10.54 10.46
C TYR A 66 -12.70 -11.67 11.28
N ALA A 67 -13.46 -12.72 11.60
CA ALA A 67 -12.92 -13.84 12.39
C ALA A 67 -12.02 -14.74 11.52
N ALA A 68 -10.73 -14.75 11.81
CA ALA A 68 -9.79 -15.66 11.18
C ALA A 68 -10.17 -17.11 11.46
N GLY A 69 -10.52 -17.87 10.47
CA GLY A 69 -10.84 -19.31 10.55
C GLY A 69 -12.20 -19.69 10.00
N GLU A 70 -13.13 -18.75 9.87
CA GLU A 70 -14.46 -19.00 9.29
C GLU A 70 -14.54 -18.70 7.80
N ALA A 71 -13.55 -17.99 7.23
CA ALA A 71 -13.54 -17.62 5.83
C ALA A 71 -12.13 -17.45 5.27
N GLY A 72 -11.97 -17.66 3.97
CA GLY A 72 -10.71 -17.45 3.27
C GLY A 72 -10.46 -15.96 3.00
N ILE A 73 -9.25 -15.51 3.25
CA ILE A 73 -8.73 -14.27 2.69
C ILE A 73 -7.79 -14.60 1.53
N THR A 74 -8.02 -13.99 0.39
CA THR A 74 -7.11 -14.04 -0.76
C THR A 74 -6.64 -12.65 -1.11
N LEU A 75 -5.39 -12.56 -1.53
CA LEU A 75 -4.78 -11.32 -2.00
C LEU A 75 -4.14 -11.60 -3.35
N ALA A 76 -4.20 -10.65 -4.26
CA ALA A 76 -3.52 -10.70 -5.55
C ALA A 76 -2.91 -9.33 -5.86
N THR A 77 -1.64 -9.33 -6.22
CA THR A 77 -0.92 -8.17 -6.76
C THR A 77 0.03 -8.65 -7.86
N PRO A 78 -0.21 -8.27 -9.13
CA PRO A 78 -1.34 -7.47 -9.63
C PRO A 78 -2.68 -8.21 -9.56
N PRO A 79 -3.82 -7.49 -9.52
CA PRO A 79 -5.14 -8.09 -9.60
C PRO A 79 -5.33 -8.91 -10.88
N ALA A 80 -5.95 -10.10 -10.76
CA ALA A 80 -6.24 -10.95 -11.91
C ALA A 80 -7.47 -10.50 -12.71
N SER A 81 -8.35 -9.67 -12.11
CA SER A 81 -9.61 -9.23 -12.72
C SER A 81 -10.04 -7.85 -12.21
N GLY A 82 -11.03 -7.26 -12.88
CA GLY A 82 -11.58 -5.94 -12.54
C GLY A 82 -10.90 -4.79 -13.28
N ALA A 83 -11.19 -3.56 -12.87
CA ALA A 83 -10.73 -2.34 -13.55
C ALA A 83 -9.19 -2.16 -13.54
N TYR A 84 -8.52 -2.78 -12.58
CA TYR A 84 -7.07 -2.68 -12.39
C TYR A 84 -6.35 -4.01 -12.65
N ALA A 85 -6.94 -4.91 -13.47
CA ALA A 85 -6.33 -6.19 -13.83
C ALA A 85 -4.95 -5.97 -14.48
N GLY A 86 -3.94 -6.69 -14.00
CA GLY A 86 -2.55 -6.59 -14.49
C GLY A 86 -1.77 -5.35 -14.03
N ASN A 87 -2.39 -4.44 -13.26
CA ASN A 87 -1.69 -3.25 -12.75
C ASN A 87 -0.86 -3.61 -11.52
N VAL A 88 0.46 -3.54 -11.63
CA VAL A 88 1.43 -3.85 -10.56
C VAL A 88 1.36 -2.90 -9.38
N SER A 89 0.79 -1.70 -9.56
CA SER A 89 0.56 -0.73 -8.50
C SER A 89 -0.80 -0.92 -7.80
N ALA A 90 -1.52 -2.02 -8.08
CA ALA A 90 -2.79 -2.32 -7.45
C ALA A 90 -2.72 -3.62 -6.66
N VAL A 91 -3.41 -3.65 -5.53
CA VAL A 91 -3.59 -4.83 -4.70
C VAL A 91 -5.08 -5.10 -4.49
N GLN A 92 -5.49 -6.33 -4.73
CA GLN A 92 -6.87 -6.76 -4.57
C GLN A 92 -6.96 -7.75 -3.41
N VAL A 93 -7.88 -7.50 -2.48
CA VAL A 93 -8.19 -8.39 -1.37
C VAL A 93 -9.62 -8.89 -1.53
N THR A 94 -9.82 -10.18 -1.34
CA THR A 94 -11.13 -10.82 -1.36
C THR A 94 -11.33 -11.59 -0.05
N LEU A 95 -12.48 -11.36 0.59
CA LEU A 95 -12.93 -12.09 1.77
C LEU A 95 -14.17 -12.91 1.42
N ALA A 96 -14.18 -14.17 1.86
CA ALA A 96 -15.33 -15.04 1.77
C ALA A 96 -15.82 -15.40 3.18
N HIS A 97 -17.09 -15.28 3.43
CA HIS A 97 -17.70 -15.58 4.73
C HIS A 97 -19.03 -16.32 4.56
N SER A 98 -19.20 -17.36 5.34
CA SER A 98 -20.36 -18.24 5.31
C SER A 98 -21.21 -18.04 6.57
N ILE A 99 -22.48 -17.71 6.40
CA ILE A 99 -23.42 -17.42 7.49
C ILE A 99 -24.55 -18.46 7.51
N PRO A 100 -24.79 -19.13 8.65
CA PRO A 100 -25.85 -20.09 8.74
C PRO A 100 -27.24 -19.41 8.63
N ARG A 101 -28.18 -20.07 7.95
CA ARG A 101 -29.55 -19.61 7.87
C ARG A 101 -30.24 -19.82 9.22
N GLN A 102 -31.02 -18.85 9.62
CA GLN A 102 -31.81 -18.91 10.86
C GLN A 102 -33.25 -19.38 10.56
N PHE A 103 -34.08 -18.50 10.04
CA PHE A 103 -35.47 -18.78 9.75
C PHE A 103 -35.66 -19.45 8.39
N SER A 104 -34.89 -19.08 7.39
CA SER A 104 -34.96 -19.67 6.04
C SER A 104 -34.36 -21.08 5.97
N ARG A 105 -33.82 -21.61 7.06
CA ARG A 105 -33.31 -22.99 7.16
C ARG A 105 -34.37 -24.05 6.83
N ILE A 106 -35.65 -23.73 6.99
CA ILE A 106 -36.76 -24.62 6.61
C ILE A 106 -36.84 -24.86 5.08
N TYR A 107 -36.25 -23.96 4.27
CA TYR A 107 -36.22 -24.06 2.81
C TYR A 107 -34.91 -24.61 2.29
N SER A 108 -33.78 -24.27 2.92
CA SER A 108 -32.45 -24.76 2.58
C SER A 108 -31.59 -24.86 3.84
N GLY A 109 -30.90 -25.99 4.01
CA GLY A 109 -29.92 -26.19 5.08
C GLY A 109 -28.55 -25.56 4.79
N ASP A 110 -28.30 -25.14 3.54
CA ASP A 110 -27.02 -24.58 3.15
C ASP A 110 -26.82 -23.16 3.67
N PRO A 111 -25.63 -22.80 4.16
CA PRO A 111 -25.34 -21.45 4.60
C PRO A 111 -25.41 -20.46 3.43
N VAL A 112 -25.53 -19.18 3.75
CA VAL A 112 -25.39 -18.09 2.77
C VAL A 112 -23.94 -17.68 2.71
N GLU A 113 -23.34 -17.76 1.52
CA GLU A 113 -21.97 -17.33 1.29
C GLU A 113 -21.93 -15.89 0.79
N PHE A 114 -21.08 -15.09 1.40
CA PHE A 114 -20.76 -13.74 0.98
C PHE A 114 -19.30 -13.70 0.52
N ILE A 115 -19.09 -13.22 -0.70
CA ILE A 115 -17.78 -12.93 -1.24
C ILE A 115 -17.75 -11.43 -1.50
N VAL A 116 -16.79 -10.74 -0.90
CA VAL A 116 -16.58 -9.31 -1.07
C VAL A 116 -15.14 -9.05 -1.48
N THR A 117 -14.96 -8.09 -2.35
CA THR A 117 -13.65 -7.76 -2.92
C THR A 117 -13.45 -6.27 -2.86
N SER A 118 -12.23 -5.86 -2.51
CA SER A 118 -11.79 -4.48 -2.57
C SER A 118 -10.44 -4.39 -3.25
N THR A 119 -10.18 -3.29 -3.95
CA THR A 119 -8.93 -3.06 -4.64
C THR A 119 -8.39 -1.69 -4.25
N ALA A 120 -7.16 -1.65 -3.76
CA ALA A 120 -6.42 -0.42 -3.52
C ALA A 120 -5.47 -0.18 -4.69
N LEU A 121 -5.49 1.03 -5.23
CA LEU A 121 -4.54 1.53 -6.20
C LEU A 121 -3.53 2.40 -5.48
N VAL A 122 -2.27 2.14 -5.71
CA VAL A 122 -1.15 2.95 -5.23
C VAL A 122 -0.70 3.85 -6.37
N GLU A 123 -0.73 5.13 -6.15
CA GLU A 123 -0.09 6.07 -7.06
C GLU A 123 1.42 6.01 -6.86
N ASN A 124 2.17 5.91 -7.95
CA ASN A 124 3.62 5.93 -7.90
C ASN A 124 4.12 7.30 -7.41
N GLY A 125 5.32 7.30 -6.84
CA GLY A 125 6.02 8.54 -6.53
C GLY A 125 6.31 9.35 -7.79
N ARG A 126 6.54 10.65 -7.59
CA ARG A 126 6.89 11.57 -8.68
C ARG A 126 8.25 11.17 -9.29
N PRO A 127 8.47 11.37 -10.60
CA PRO A 127 9.79 11.22 -11.19
C PRO A 127 10.78 12.15 -10.51
N ALA A 128 11.97 11.66 -10.22
CA ALA A 128 13.01 12.41 -9.54
C ALA A 128 14.32 12.37 -10.34
N CYS A 129 15.07 13.48 -10.33
CA CYS A 129 16.41 13.55 -10.93
C CYS A 129 17.48 12.98 -9.99
N ILE A 130 17.28 13.16 -8.68
CA ILE A 130 18.11 12.52 -7.66
C ILE A 130 17.23 11.49 -6.96
N LEU A 131 17.56 10.21 -7.15
CA LEU A 131 16.80 9.09 -6.60
C LEU A 131 17.71 8.12 -5.85
N ALA A 132 17.47 7.97 -4.54
CA ALA A 132 18.09 6.91 -3.75
C ALA A 132 17.20 5.68 -3.73
N LEU A 133 17.68 4.57 -4.31
CA LEU A 133 16.93 3.33 -4.47
C LEU A 133 16.95 2.40 -3.23
N SER A 134 17.81 2.71 -2.24
CA SER A 134 17.92 1.86 -1.05
C SER A 134 16.60 1.83 -0.26
N HIS A 135 16.08 0.63 0.02
CA HIS A 135 14.81 0.46 0.75
C HIS A 135 14.92 0.72 2.26
N GLY A 136 16.08 0.52 2.87
CA GLY A 136 16.18 0.59 4.34
C GLY A 136 17.38 1.37 4.89
N ALA A 137 18.24 1.93 4.04
CA ALA A 137 19.40 2.64 4.52
C ALA A 137 19.03 3.99 5.14
N PRO A 138 19.45 4.30 6.38
CA PRO A 138 19.39 5.65 6.89
C PRO A 138 20.34 6.54 6.11
N ASN A 139 20.05 7.84 6.03
CA ASN A 139 20.85 8.80 5.31
C ASN A 139 21.13 8.37 3.84
N SER A 140 20.09 7.86 3.16
CA SER A 140 20.20 7.44 1.75
C SER A 140 20.58 8.60 0.84
N ILE A 141 20.16 9.81 1.18
CA ILE A 141 20.61 11.08 0.62
C ILE A 141 21.04 11.98 1.78
N VAL A 142 22.19 12.61 1.64
CA VAL A 142 22.69 13.58 2.60
C VAL A 142 23.13 14.84 1.86
N PHE A 143 22.56 15.96 2.24
CA PHE A 143 23.04 17.28 1.81
C PHE A 143 23.94 17.82 2.91
N ALA A 144 25.22 17.92 2.59
CA ALA A 144 26.24 18.34 3.54
C ALA A 144 26.16 19.85 3.83
N ALA A 145 26.64 20.27 4.98
CA ALA A 145 26.77 21.69 5.30
C ALA A 145 27.59 22.44 4.23
N ASN A 146 27.16 23.64 3.90
CA ASN A 146 27.71 24.49 2.85
C ASN A 146 27.63 23.88 1.42
N SER A 147 26.73 22.92 1.19
CA SER A 147 26.36 22.51 -0.16
C SER A 147 25.29 23.44 -0.71
N GLU A 148 25.45 23.86 -1.95
CA GLU A 148 24.46 24.61 -2.72
C GLU A 148 23.96 23.70 -3.86
N VAL A 149 22.66 23.47 -3.93
CA VAL A 149 22.02 22.57 -4.89
C VAL A 149 20.85 23.28 -5.51
N GLU A 150 20.94 23.54 -6.81
CA GLU A 150 19.88 24.14 -7.61
C GLU A 150 19.42 23.12 -8.68
N LEU A 151 18.16 22.75 -8.69
CA LEU A 151 17.57 21.77 -9.61
C LEU A 151 16.26 22.32 -10.19
N GLU A 152 16.36 22.91 -11.38
CA GLU A 152 15.17 23.36 -12.11
C GLU A 152 14.39 22.16 -12.71
N GLY A 153 13.10 22.09 -12.47
CA GLY A 153 12.21 21.07 -13.01
C GLY A 153 12.47 19.67 -12.46
N CYS A 154 13.12 19.55 -11.30
CA CYS A 154 13.64 18.32 -10.76
C CYS A 154 13.25 18.07 -9.31
N ASP A 155 12.74 16.87 -9.05
CA ASP A 155 12.47 16.38 -7.70
C ASP A 155 13.66 15.60 -7.13
N VAL A 156 13.74 15.56 -5.80
CA VAL A 156 14.63 14.69 -5.03
C VAL A 156 13.79 13.63 -4.31
N ALA A 157 14.12 12.35 -4.47
CA ALA A 157 13.37 11.27 -3.86
C ALA A 157 14.27 10.21 -3.21
N ALA A 158 13.82 9.67 -2.07
CA ALA A 158 14.45 8.53 -1.41
C ALA A 158 13.45 7.41 -1.13
N ASN A 159 13.74 6.20 -1.60
CA ASN A 159 12.92 5.02 -1.40
C ASN A 159 13.16 4.33 -0.04
N SER A 160 13.99 4.89 0.82
CA SER A 160 14.26 4.32 2.13
C SER A 160 13.11 4.59 3.12
N ILE A 161 12.74 3.56 3.89
CA ILE A 161 11.76 3.63 4.98
C ILE A 161 12.33 4.17 6.30
N ALA A 162 13.63 4.47 6.34
CA ALA A 162 14.26 5.01 7.54
C ALA A 162 13.67 6.39 7.91
N SER A 163 13.58 6.69 9.21
CA SER A 163 13.07 7.99 9.69
C SER A 163 13.93 9.19 9.31
N ASN A 164 15.14 8.95 8.83
CA ASN A 164 16.10 9.90 8.31
C ASN A 164 16.61 9.46 6.92
N ALA A 165 15.69 9.06 6.04
CA ALA A 165 16.01 8.64 4.67
C ALA A 165 16.74 9.75 3.90
N ILE A 166 16.28 10.99 4.04
CA ILE A 166 16.99 12.19 3.58
C ILE A 166 17.45 12.96 4.81
N HIS A 167 18.67 13.45 4.79
CA HIS A 167 19.23 14.26 5.87
C HIS A 167 19.80 15.58 5.31
N LEU A 168 19.21 16.67 5.76
CA LEU A 168 19.63 18.02 5.45
C LEU A 168 20.45 18.55 6.63
N ASN A 169 21.74 18.80 6.40
CA ASN A 169 22.58 19.39 7.42
C ASN A 169 22.44 20.92 7.44
N SER A 170 22.62 21.48 8.63
CA SER A 170 22.60 22.94 8.80
C SER A 170 23.60 23.63 7.86
N GLY A 171 23.14 24.68 7.16
CA GLY A 171 23.92 25.42 6.19
C GLY A 171 23.99 24.79 4.78
N ALA A 172 23.22 23.75 4.51
CA ALA A 172 22.93 23.35 3.13
C ALA A 172 21.87 24.29 2.55
N GLU A 173 22.04 24.69 1.30
CA GLU A 173 21.10 25.52 0.55
C GLU A 173 20.57 24.70 -0.62
N LEU A 174 19.24 24.55 -0.71
CA LEU A 174 18.58 23.76 -1.74
C LEU A 174 17.44 24.55 -2.37
N ASP A 175 17.50 24.70 -3.69
CA ASP A 175 16.43 25.23 -4.53
C ASP A 175 16.01 24.12 -5.52
N ILE A 176 14.86 23.49 -5.28
CA ILE A 176 14.40 22.30 -5.99
C ILE A 176 12.88 22.34 -6.17
N GLU A 177 12.32 21.51 -7.09
CA GLU A 177 10.88 21.48 -7.29
C GLU A 177 10.15 20.82 -6.10
N CYS A 178 10.57 19.60 -5.72
CA CYS A 178 9.96 18.85 -4.63
C CYS A 178 10.96 17.90 -3.98
N MET A 179 10.73 17.62 -2.70
CA MET A 179 11.47 16.60 -1.95
C MET A 179 10.52 15.58 -1.37
N SER A 180 10.81 14.29 -1.57
CA SER A 180 9.99 13.20 -1.07
C SER A 180 10.82 12.04 -0.51
N ALA A 181 10.30 11.40 0.54
CA ALA A 181 10.88 10.19 1.10
C ALA A 181 9.78 9.18 1.47
N VAL A 182 10.03 7.90 1.25
CA VAL A 182 9.13 6.82 1.73
C VAL A 182 9.14 6.78 3.26
N GLY A 183 10.29 6.99 3.87
CA GLY A 183 10.43 7.20 5.31
C GLY A 183 10.34 8.67 5.69
N GLY A 184 11.24 9.12 6.58
CA GLY A 184 11.27 10.50 7.05
C GLY A 184 12.40 11.34 6.46
N ILE A 185 12.28 12.64 6.64
CA ILE A 185 13.27 13.66 6.24
C ILE A 185 13.73 14.37 7.51
N LYS A 186 15.03 14.26 7.81
CA LYS A 186 15.63 14.94 8.93
C LYS A 186 16.23 16.25 8.46
N ASP A 187 15.78 17.36 9.02
CA ASP A 187 16.31 18.70 8.75
C ASP A 187 16.94 19.27 10.03
N ASP A 188 18.23 19.57 9.94
CA ASP A 188 19.01 20.19 11.02
C ASP A 188 19.20 21.71 10.82
N GLY A 189 18.36 22.34 10.00
CA GLY A 189 18.36 23.77 9.71
C GLY A 189 19.06 24.12 8.38
N ALA A 190 18.69 23.43 7.32
CA ALA A 190 19.02 23.78 5.95
C ALA A 190 18.13 24.92 5.45
N ASP A 191 18.60 25.66 4.45
CA ASP A 191 17.78 26.58 3.68
C ASP A 191 17.19 25.83 2.49
N LEU A 192 15.89 25.51 2.57
CA LEU A 192 15.18 24.68 1.61
C LEU A 192 14.07 25.48 0.94
N GLU A 193 14.23 25.75 -0.35
CA GLU A 193 13.21 26.33 -1.22
C GLU A 193 12.62 25.22 -2.09
N LEU A 194 11.26 25.09 -2.04
CA LEU A 194 10.51 24.13 -2.82
C LEU A 194 9.54 24.86 -3.75
N ASN A 195 9.77 24.75 -5.07
CA ASN A 195 9.03 25.53 -6.07
C ASN A 195 7.66 24.95 -6.41
N ASP A 196 7.47 23.61 -6.29
CA ASP A 196 6.21 22.94 -6.66
C ASP A 196 5.50 22.30 -5.44
N CYS A 197 6.24 21.92 -4.41
CA CYS A 197 5.70 21.39 -3.17
C CYS A 197 5.71 22.45 -2.07
N GLY A 198 4.62 22.59 -1.32
CA GLY A 198 4.58 23.52 -0.19
C GLY A 198 5.39 23.10 1.04
N ALA A 199 5.81 21.84 1.10
CA ALA A 199 6.65 21.23 2.15
C ALA A 199 7.24 19.91 1.67
N PRO A 200 8.33 19.40 2.29
CA PRO A 200 8.84 18.06 2.05
C PRO A 200 7.78 16.98 2.32
N ILE A 201 7.71 15.96 1.47
CA ILE A 201 6.70 14.91 1.55
C ILE A 201 7.32 13.67 2.21
N GLU A 202 6.92 13.38 3.43
CA GLU A 202 7.25 12.15 4.12
C GLU A 202 6.18 11.08 3.90
N ASN A 203 6.53 9.81 4.09
CA ASN A 203 5.64 8.68 3.82
C ASN A 203 5.10 8.69 2.38
N ALA A 204 5.93 9.13 1.45
CA ALA A 204 5.63 9.17 0.02
C ALA A 204 5.49 7.76 -0.58
N ALA A 205 4.92 7.66 -1.77
CA ALA A 205 5.00 6.43 -2.55
C ALA A 205 6.42 6.19 -3.05
N VAL A 206 6.79 4.90 -3.23
CA VAL A 206 8.05 4.52 -3.85
C VAL A 206 8.15 5.14 -5.25
N THR A 207 9.24 5.79 -5.54
CA THR A 207 9.56 6.30 -6.88
C THR A 207 10.18 5.15 -7.69
N PRO A 208 9.59 4.79 -8.85
CA PRO A 208 10.12 3.72 -9.69
C PRO A 208 11.55 4.04 -10.17
N ASP A 209 12.40 3.01 -10.22
CA ASP A 209 13.71 3.12 -10.87
C ASP A 209 13.52 3.25 -12.38
N PRO A 210 13.87 4.38 -13.01
CA PRO A 210 13.72 4.59 -14.45
C PRO A 210 14.61 3.65 -15.28
N TYR A 211 15.60 3.00 -14.65
CA TYR A 211 16.56 2.10 -15.28
C TYR A 211 16.37 0.64 -14.89
N SER A 212 15.25 0.29 -14.26
CA SER A 212 14.95 -1.08 -13.82
C SER A 212 15.06 -2.13 -14.94
N ASP A 213 14.75 -1.74 -16.17
CA ASP A 213 14.77 -2.63 -17.34
C ASP A 213 16.14 -2.73 -18.02
N LEU A 214 17.13 -1.96 -17.56
CA LEU A 214 18.47 -2.00 -18.14
C LEU A 214 19.26 -3.20 -17.63
N THR A 215 19.77 -3.98 -18.57
CA THR A 215 20.68 -5.09 -18.25
C THR A 215 21.97 -4.56 -17.63
N LYS A 216 22.33 -5.05 -16.45
CA LYS A 216 23.62 -4.71 -15.83
C LYS A 216 24.76 -5.01 -16.79
N PRO A 217 25.66 -4.04 -17.08
CA PRO A 217 26.84 -4.33 -17.87
C PRO A 217 27.71 -5.36 -17.15
N THR A 218 28.12 -6.40 -17.87
CA THR A 218 29.07 -7.38 -17.34
C THR A 218 30.45 -6.68 -17.25
N ALA A 219 30.94 -6.49 -16.03
CA ALA A 219 32.26 -5.95 -15.85
C ALA A 219 33.29 -6.95 -16.42
N VAL A 220 33.87 -6.63 -17.57
CA VAL A 220 35.01 -7.37 -18.09
C VAL A 220 36.24 -6.86 -17.35
N MET A 221 36.64 -7.56 -16.31
CA MET A 221 37.90 -7.28 -15.60
C MET A 221 39.06 -7.71 -16.47
N SER A 222 39.41 -6.90 -17.46
CA SER A 222 40.55 -7.19 -18.35
C SER A 222 41.82 -6.32 -18.07
N GLN A 223 41.76 -5.49 -17.03
CA GLN A 223 42.94 -4.69 -16.67
C GLN A 223 43.35 -4.94 -15.24
N THR A 224 44.52 -5.53 -15.07
CA THR A 224 45.30 -5.48 -13.83
C THR A 224 45.63 -4.04 -13.55
N CYS A 225 45.23 -3.48 -12.41
CA CYS A 225 45.73 -2.17 -11.97
C CYS A 225 47.25 -2.28 -11.88
N GLN A 226 47.95 -1.58 -12.75
CA GLN A 226 49.40 -1.40 -12.59
C GLN A 226 49.61 -0.36 -11.51
N ASN A 227 50.29 -0.75 -10.44
CA ASN A 227 50.82 0.23 -9.49
C ASN A 227 51.76 1.13 -10.23
N VAL A 228 51.42 2.42 -10.30
CA VAL A 228 52.37 3.45 -10.72
C VAL A 228 53.11 3.82 -9.45
N ASP A 229 54.25 3.17 -9.22
CA ASP A 229 55.21 3.60 -8.22
C ASP A 229 55.90 4.88 -8.74
N GLU A 230 55.68 6.02 -8.09
CA GLU A 230 56.57 7.16 -8.04
C GLU A 230 57.10 7.37 -6.64
#